data_24cd5197c9c5858599a6f235caf135e0
#
_entry.id   24cd5197c9c5858599a6f235caf135e0
#
_cell.length_a   1.000
_cell.length_b   1.000
_cell.length_c   1.000
_cell.angle_alpha   90.00
_cell.angle_beta   90.00
_cell.angle_gamma   90.00
#
_symmetry.space_group_name_H-M   'P 1'
#
loop_
_entity.id
_entity.type
_entity.pdbx_description
1 polymer ?
#
loop_
_entity_poly.entity_id
_entity_poly.type
_entity_poly.pdbx_seq_one_letter_code
_entity_poly.pdbx_strand_id
1 'polypeptide(L)'
;VEFLEGYIKNPDRFRTGSVNISPFTTDDIFRNNYIWHNYKEDSDPVTSFEGMELTITASATAALXLALRDLGLTPDDEVWIVTTSGNKYISGCVTRXIEKYCRWSREHSARTAAILVNHEFGFIATQVKELTSYNLPIIEDAAYSMYSENNGVLPGLTGDYAIFSMAKMFPMQAGGLLFAKDKTLVQQDLSPDAVSYFKSCYKFYNKYRRHISAARIDAFAKYVDAFGDADFEPRFIPFGGEVPGAFMFSAPGADLGGLKVFMQGHGIECSVFYGEDAFYLPCHQNISTQHIDYFLTLIKDFLK
;
A
#
# COMPACT_ATOMS: atom_id res chain seq x y z
N VAL A 1 2.98 37.22 5.46
CA VAL A 1 2.12 36.01 5.33
C VAL A 1 1.50 36.04 3.94
N GLU A 2 1.59 34.95 3.23
CA GLU A 2 1.03 34.80 1.89
C GLU A 2 -0.20 33.88 1.96
N PHE A 3 -1.28 34.29 1.31
CA PHE A 3 -2.54 33.57 1.30
C PHE A 3 -2.76 32.91 -0.07
N LEU A 4 -3.34 31.71 -0.04
CA LEU A 4 -3.71 30.95 -1.22
C LEU A 4 -5.15 30.46 -1.03
N GLU A 5 -6.09 31.19 -1.59
CA GLU A 5 -7.54 30.88 -1.50
C GLU A 5 -8.01 30.58 -0.06
N GLY A 6 -7.48 31.33 0.91
CA GLY A 6 -7.85 31.18 2.33
C GLY A 6 -6.88 30.32 3.14
N TYR A 7 -5.92 29.69 2.50
CA TYR A 7 -4.89 28.92 3.21
C TYR A 7 -3.62 29.74 3.35
N ILE A 8 -2.82 29.41 4.36
CA ILE A 8 -1.49 30.01 4.55
C ILE A 8 -0.49 29.23 3.71
N LYS A 9 0.20 29.92 2.82
CA LYS A 9 1.25 29.32 1.99
C LYS A 9 2.55 29.23 2.80
N ASN A 10 3.25 28.12 2.69
CA ASN A 10 4.48 27.82 3.44
C ASN A 10 4.28 28.03 4.95
N PRO A 11 3.32 27.31 5.55
CA PRO A 11 3.05 27.47 6.98
C PRO A 11 4.20 26.93 7.84
N ASP A 12 4.21 27.34 9.10
CA ASP A 12 5.11 26.76 10.10
C ASP A 12 4.79 25.26 10.23
N ARG A 13 5.80 24.42 10.14
CA ARG A 13 5.64 22.96 10.15
C ARG A 13 4.90 22.44 11.39
N PHE A 14 4.95 23.18 12.50
CA PHE A 14 4.24 22.79 13.73
C PHE A 14 2.77 23.19 13.71
N ARG A 15 2.34 23.89 12.65
CA ARG A 15 0.95 24.34 12.46
C ARG A 15 0.34 23.78 11.18
N THR A 16 1.02 22.82 10.54
CA THR A 16 0.46 22.05 9.42
C THR A 16 -0.28 20.86 9.97
N GLY A 17 -1.46 20.60 9.46
CA GLY A 17 -2.13 19.31 9.67
C GLY A 17 -1.33 18.22 8.96
N SER A 18 -1.53 16.97 9.32
CA SER A 18 -0.88 15.85 8.65
C SER A 18 -1.93 14.97 7.97
N VAL A 19 -1.79 14.78 6.66
CA VAL A 19 -2.61 13.84 5.89
C VAL A 19 -1.66 12.81 5.28
N ASN A 20 -1.72 11.60 5.78
CA ASN A 20 -0.78 10.54 5.44
C ASN A 20 -1.42 9.52 4.49
N ILE A 21 -0.58 8.71 3.85
CA ILE A 21 -1.06 7.56 3.05
C ILE A 21 -1.80 6.55 3.97
N SER A 22 -1.31 6.42 5.20
CA SER A 22 -2.01 5.65 6.24
C SER A 22 -3.22 6.44 6.75
N PRO A 23 -4.36 5.80 6.99
CA PRO A 23 -5.51 6.48 7.64
C PRO A 23 -5.30 6.76 9.12
N PHE A 24 -4.15 6.43 9.69
CA PHE A 24 -3.85 6.56 11.13
C PHE A 24 -3.79 8.02 11.56
N THR A 25 -4.39 8.28 12.73
CA THR A 25 -4.28 9.57 13.44
C THR A 25 -3.87 9.30 14.88
N THR A 26 -3.49 10.35 15.60
CA THR A 26 -3.10 10.23 17.02
C THR A 26 -4.22 9.63 17.88
N ASP A 27 -5.48 9.94 17.57
CA ASP A 27 -6.63 9.42 18.33
C ASP A 27 -6.74 7.90 18.23
N ASP A 28 -6.22 7.31 17.15
CA ASP A 28 -6.25 5.87 16.95
C ASP A 28 -5.34 5.12 17.92
N ILE A 29 -4.37 5.78 18.55
CA ILE A 29 -3.55 5.18 19.61
C ILE A 29 -4.46 4.67 20.73
N PHE A 30 -5.37 5.53 21.19
CA PHE A 30 -6.29 5.20 22.28
C PHE A 30 -7.34 4.18 21.84
N ARG A 31 -7.85 4.35 20.61
CA ARG A 31 -8.83 3.40 20.04
C ARG A 31 -8.23 2.00 19.92
N ASN A 32 -7.02 1.89 19.38
CA ASN A 32 -6.35 0.60 19.17
C ASN A 32 -6.00 -0.07 20.52
N ASN A 33 -5.57 0.72 21.50
CA ASN A 33 -5.31 0.21 22.84
C ASN A 33 -6.60 -0.35 23.46
N TYR A 34 -7.72 0.38 23.31
CA TYR A 34 -9.03 -0.08 23.77
C TYR A 34 -9.44 -1.38 23.07
N ILE A 35 -9.28 -1.47 21.75
CA ILE A 35 -9.58 -2.67 20.98
C ILE A 35 -8.78 -3.86 21.53
N TRP A 36 -7.47 -3.70 21.71
CA TRP A 36 -6.60 -4.76 22.19
C TRP A 36 -7.07 -5.35 23.53
N HIS A 37 -7.45 -4.49 24.47
CA HIS A 37 -7.84 -4.94 25.81
C HIS A 37 -9.28 -5.47 25.88
N ASN A 38 -10.16 -5.02 25.00
CA ASN A 38 -11.60 -5.26 25.16
C ASN A 38 -12.25 -6.09 24.04
N TYR A 39 -11.63 -6.19 22.86
CA TYR A 39 -12.21 -6.93 21.75
C TYR A 39 -11.84 -8.42 21.88
N LYS A 40 -12.84 -9.23 22.26
CA LYS A 40 -12.66 -10.67 22.59
C LYS A 40 -13.44 -11.58 21.64
N GLU A 41 -13.82 -11.11 20.46
CA GLU A 41 -14.59 -11.92 19.52
C GLU A 41 -13.75 -13.05 18.96
N ASP A 42 -14.10 -14.30 19.29
CA ASP A 42 -13.33 -15.49 18.89
C ASP A 42 -13.76 -16.04 17.53
N SER A 43 -14.92 -15.63 17.03
CA SER A 43 -15.59 -16.32 15.92
C SER A 43 -15.34 -15.70 14.53
N ASP A 44 -14.67 -14.57 14.45
CA ASP A 44 -14.46 -13.94 13.14
C ASP A 44 -13.20 -14.55 12.49
N PRO A 45 -13.36 -15.28 11.40
CA PRO A 45 -12.18 -15.84 10.75
C PRO A 45 -11.28 -14.70 10.28
N VAL A 46 -10.06 -14.74 10.70
CA VAL A 46 -8.98 -14.08 9.97
C VAL A 46 -9.19 -14.45 8.50
N THR A 47 -9.12 -13.50 7.58
CA THR A 47 -9.19 -13.82 6.16
C THR A 47 -8.30 -15.04 5.92
N SER A 48 -8.91 -16.13 5.52
CA SER A 48 -8.17 -17.37 5.25
C SER A 48 -8.18 -17.59 3.75
N PHE A 49 -7.02 -17.89 3.24
CA PHE A 49 -6.89 -18.40 1.87
C PHE A 49 -6.63 -19.89 1.99
N GLU A 50 -7.38 -20.71 1.25
CA GLU A 50 -7.25 -22.14 1.30
C GLU A 50 -5.80 -22.57 1.04
N GLY A 51 -5.22 -23.36 1.94
CA GLY A 51 -3.83 -23.81 1.82
C GLY A 51 -2.79 -22.77 2.22
N MET A 52 -3.21 -21.61 2.72
CA MET A 52 -2.27 -20.58 3.17
C MET A 52 -2.33 -20.39 4.68
N GLU A 53 -1.17 -20.32 5.31
CA GLU A 53 -1.04 -20.10 6.76
C GLU A 53 -0.68 -18.65 7.05
N LEU A 54 -1.36 -18.06 8.01
CA LEU A 54 -1.15 -16.64 8.38
C LEU A 54 -0.09 -16.48 9.47
N THR A 55 0.86 -15.59 9.19
CA THR A 55 1.83 -15.08 10.17
C THR A 55 1.60 -13.57 10.36
N ILE A 56 1.44 -13.15 11.61
CA ILE A 56 1.40 -11.72 11.98
C ILE A 56 2.84 -11.20 12.05
N THR A 57 3.08 -10.05 11.44
CA THR A 57 4.42 -9.44 11.41
C THR A 57 4.36 -7.97 11.83
N ALA A 58 5.52 -7.40 12.15
CA ALA A 58 5.62 -5.98 12.54
C ALA A 58 5.28 -5.03 11.37
N SER A 59 5.44 -5.48 10.13
CA SER A 59 5.17 -4.67 8.93
C SER A 59 5.18 -5.56 7.69
N ALA A 60 4.68 -5.03 6.57
CA ALA A 60 4.80 -5.71 5.27
C ALA A 60 6.28 -5.96 4.90
N THR A 61 7.19 -5.05 5.28
CA THR A 61 8.62 -5.24 5.05
C THR A 61 9.15 -6.44 5.86
N ALA A 62 8.69 -6.61 7.10
CA ALA A 62 9.04 -7.78 7.92
C ALA A 62 8.49 -9.06 7.30
N ALA A 63 7.27 -9.00 6.74
CA ALA A 63 6.69 -10.13 6.01
C ALA A 63 7.54 -10.51 4.79
N LEU A 64 7.96 -9.54 4.04
CA LEU A 64 8.89 -9.78 2.93
C LEU A 64 10.21 -10.41 3.40
N UNK A 65 10.63 -10.01 4.52
CA UNK A 65 11.79 -10.51 5.01
C UNK A 65 11.70 -11.86 5.35
N LEU A 66 10.54 -12.32 5.83
CA LEU A 66 10.35 -13.74 6.14
C LEU A 66 10.25 -14.60 4.88
N ALA A 67 9.49 -14.14 3.91
CA ALA A 67 9.33 -14.86 2.63
C ALA A 67 10.68 -15.07 1.93
N LEU A 68 11.50 -14.02 1.82
CA LEU A 68 12.81 -14.12 1.17
C LEU A 68 13.75 -15.07 1.91
N ARG A 69 13.71 -15.04 3.25
CA ARG A 69 14.53 -15.96 4.08
C ARG A 69 14.10 -17.42 3.86
N ASP A 70 12.79 -17.65 3.81
CA ASP A 70 12.24 -18.98 3.63
C ASP A 70 12.57 -19.57 2.25
N LEU A 71 12.70 -18.70 1.23
CA LEU A 71 13.10 -19.12 -0.11
C LEU A 71 14.57 -19.57 -0.18
N GLY A 72 15.40 -19.17 0.79
CA GLY A 72 16.80 -19.59 0.85
C GLY A 72 17.66 -19.05 -0.30
N LEU A 73 17.32 -17.85 -0.79
CA LEU A 73 18.02 -17.23 -1.92
C LEU A 73 19.48 -16.96 -1.61
N THR A 74 20.34 -17.07 -2.61
CA THR A 74 21.78 -16.83 -2.53
C THR A 74 22.15 -15.55 -3.28
N PRO A 75 23.35 -14.96 -3.04
CA PRO A 75 23.75 -13.73 -3.76
C PRO A 75 23.82 -13.86 -5.29
N ASP A 76 23.88 -15.09 -5.82
CA ASP A 76 23.89 -15.32 -7.26
C ASP A 76 22.49 -15.38 -7.88
N ASP A 77 21.48 -15.52 -7.04
CA ASP A 77 20.08 -15.55 -7.47
C ASP A 77 19.55 -14.15 -7.78
N GLU A 78 18.38 -14.12 -8.40
CA GLU A 78 17.72 -12.89 -8.80
C GLU A 78 16.22 -12.98 -8.57
N VAL A 79 15.65 -11.95 -7.98
CA VAL A 79 14.18 -11.80 -7.90
C VAL A 79 13.72 -10.96 -9.08
N TRP A 80 12.85 -11.53 -9.90
CA TRP A 80 12.23 -10.81 -11.01
C TRP A 80 11.00 -10.05 -10.48
N ILE A 81 11.02 -8.72 -10.58
CA ILE A 81 9.94 -7.85 -10.09
C ILE A 81 9.01 -7.47 -11.24
N VAL A 82 7.73 -7.82 -11.08
CA VAL A 82 6.64 -7.50 -12.01
C VAL A 82 5.66 -6.56 -11.29
N THR A 83 5.17 -5.53 -11.97
CA THR A 83 4.22 -4.57 -11.40
C THR A 83 2.92 -4.54 -12.22
N THR A 84 1.82 -4.08 -11.61
CA THR A 84 0.51 -3.99 -12.28
C THR A 84 0.60 -3.31 -13.64
N SER A 85 1.23 -2.15 -13.69
CA SER A 85 1.27 -1.31 -14.89
C SER A 85 2.48 -1.54 -15.78
N GLY A 86 3.45 -2.35 -15.34
CA GLY A 86 4.74 -2.49 -16.01
C GLY A 86 5.70 -1.33 -15.73
N ASN A 87 5.31 -0.34 -14.94
CA ASN A 87 6.19 0.75 -14.56
C ASN A 87 7.39 0.21 -13.77
N LYS A 88 8.52 0.85 -13.93
CA LYS A 88 9.76 0.44 -13.27
C LYS A 88 9.85 0.89 -11.80
N TYR A 89 8.95 1.76 -11.34
CA TYR A 89 8.93 2.19 -9.94
C TYR A 89 8.68 0.99 -9.02
N ILE A 90 9.46 0.93 -7.99
CA ILE A 90 9.26 -0.01 -6.87
C ILE A 90 9.76 0.68 -5.60
N SER A 91 9.06 0.49 -4.51
CA SER A 91 9.44 1.11 -3.24
C SER A 91 10.85 0.66 -2.82
N GLY A 92 11.67 1.62 -2.40
CA GLY A 92 13.01 1.33 -1.90
C GLY A 92 13.04 0.40 -0.68
N CYS A 93 11.95 0.27 0.05
CA CYS A 93 11.89 -0.70 1.15
C CYS A 93 11.83 -2.15 0.62
N VAL A 94 11.27 -2.35 -0.58
CA VAL A 94 11.22 -3.66 -1.23
C VAL A 94 12.61 -4.01 -1.79
N THR A 95 13.19 -3.14 -2.62
CA THR A 95 14.48 -3.43 -3.26
C THR A 95 15.60 -3.61 -2.23
N ARG A 96 15.70 -2.72 -1.23
CA ARG A 96 16.65 -2.89 -0.15
C ARG A 96 16.47 -4.17 0.69
N UNK A 97 15.29 -4.71 0.76
CA UNK A 97 14.99 -5.86 1.39
C UNK A 97 15.41 -6.96 0.64
N ILE A 98 15.34 -6.99 -0.68
CA ILE A 98 15.84 -8.04 -1.58
C ILE A 98 17.38 -8.05 -1.63
N GLU A 99 17.96 -6.89 -1.76
CA GLU A 99 19.42 -6.72 -1.85
C GLU A 99 20.22 -7.29 -0.67
N LYS A 100 19.55 -7.59 0.44
CA LYS A 100 20.19 -8.27 1.59
C LYS A 100 20.44 -9.76 1.33
N TYR A 101 19.74 -10.33 0.35
CA TYR A 101 19.78 -11.77 0.06
C TYR A 101 20.35 -12.05 -1.32
N CYS A 102 19.93 -11.28 -2.32
CA CYS A 102 20.23 -11.57 -3.72
C CYS A 102 20.07 -10.31 -4.57
N ARG A 103 20.15 -10.47 -5.87
CA ARG A 103 19.91 -9.39 -6.86
C ARG A 103 18.41 -9.30 -7.18
N TRP A 104 18.03 -8.22 -7.86
CA TRP A 104 16.69 -8.11 -8.44
C TRP A 104 16.78 -7.51 -9.84
N SER A 105 15.77 -7.79 -10.65
CA SER A 105 15.69 -7.33 -12.05
C SER A 105 14.24 -7.04 -12.40
N ARG A 106 14.05 -6.25 -13.44
CA ARG A 106 12.73 -6.03 -14.06
C ARG A 106 12.48 -6.99 -15.24
N GLU A 107 13.43 -7.89 -15.50
CA GLU A 107 13.36 -8.84 -16.60
C GLU A 107 13.70 -10.24 -16.10
N HIS A 108 13.08 -11.26 -16.70
CA HIS A 108 13.38 -12.65 -16.43
C HIS A 108 14.76 -13.01 -17.01
N SER A 109 15.53 -13.78 -16.28
CA SER A 109 16.85 -14.25 -16.69
C SER A 109 17.09 -15.68 -16.22
N ALA A 110 18.22 -16.27 -16.65
CA ALA A 110 18.62 -17.60 -16.20
C ALA A 110 18.96 -17.64 -14.69
N ARG A 111 19.12 -16.49 -14.04
CA ARG A 111 19.37 -16.41 -12.60
C ARG A 111 18.08 -16.19 -11.79
N THR A 112 16.95 -16.01 -12.45
CA THR A 112 15.68 -15.77 -11.75
C THR A 112 15.31 -16.98 -10.91
N ALA A 113 15.25 -16.78 -9.60
CA ALA A 113 14.93 -17.83 -8.63
C ALA A 113 13.58 -17.61 -7.93
N ALA A 114 13.02 -16.40 -8.05
CA ALA A 114 11.69 -16.08 -7.53
C ALA A 114 11.11 -14.89 -8.28
N ILE A 115 9.78 -14.78 -8.26
CA ILE A 115 9.05 -13.66 -8.87
C ILE A 115 8.40 -12.86 -7.74
N LEU A 116 8.55 -11.55 -7.75
CA LEU A 116 7.81 -10.65 -6.85
C LEU A 116 6.79 -9.88 -7.70
N VAL A 117 5.51 -10.07 -7.43
CA VAL A 117 4.42 -9.37 -8.13
C VAL A 117 3.92 -8.25 -7.22
N ASN A 118 4.11 -7.01 -7.65
CA ASN A 118 3.65 -5.85 -6.89
C ASN A 118 2.29 -5.39 -7.42
N HIS A 119 1.25 -5.53 -6.59
CA HIS A 119 -0.10 -5.01 -6.86
C HIS A 119 -0.10 -3.53 -6.49
N GLU A 120 0.07 -2.67 -7.49
CA GLU A 120 0.34 -1.26 -7.29
C GLU A 120 -0.87 -0.50 -6.74
N PHE A 121 -0.75 0.03 -5.54
CA PHE A 121 -1.69 1.03 -4.97
C PHE A 121 -3.17 0.59 -4.95
N GLY A 122 -3.43 -0.72 -4.84
CA GLY A 122 -4.80 -1.24 -4.85
C GLY A 122 -5.22 -1.81 -6.20
N PHE A 123 -4.40 -1.64 -7.23
CA PHE A 123 -4.68 -2.10 -8.61
C PHE A 123 -3.99 -3.44 -8.84
N ILE A 124 -4.72 -4.41 -9.36
CA ILE A 124 -4.31 -5.82 -9.38
C ILE A 124 -3.49 -6.14 -10.62
N ALA A 125 -2.35 -6.80 -10.41
CA ALA A 125 -1.51 -7.34 -11.48
C ALA A 125 -2.10 -8.69 -11.94
N THR A 126 -3.07 -8.64 -12.85
CA THR A 126 -3.81 -9.83 -13.31
C THR A 126 -2.90 -10.84 -14.02
N GLN A 127 -1.76 -10.37 -14.55
CA GLN A 127 -0.76 -11.25 -15.20
C GLN A 127 -0.11 -12.25 -14.23
N VAL A 128 -0.35 -12.16 -12.92
CA VAL A 128 0.18 -13.11 -11.93
C VAL A 128 -0.19 -14.56 -12.31
N LYS A 129 -1.36 -14.77 -12.90
CA LYS A 129 -1.80 -16.10 -13.33
C LYS A 129 -0.88 -16.68 -14.40
N GLU A 130 -0.41 -15.85 -15.33
CA GLU A 130 0.48 -16.29 -16.42
C GLU A 130 1.88 -16.62 -15.90
N LEU A 131 2.30 -15.93 -14.83
CA LEU A 131 3.63 -16.11 -14.25
C LEU A 131 3.80 -17.49 -13.61
N THR A 132 2.71 -18.18 -13.25
CA THR A 132 2.80 -19.56 -12.73
C THR A 132 3.45 -20.53 -13.72
N SER A 133 3.40 -20.23 -15.03
CA SER A 133 4.01 -21.07 -16.07
C SER A 133 5.55 -21.15 -15.96
N TYR A 134 6.17 -20.23 -15.24
CA TYR A 134 7.63 -20.25 -15.03
C TYR A 134 8.05 -21.29 -13.98
N ASN A 135 7.10 -21.84 -13.20
CA ASN A 135 7.36 -22.80 -12.14
C ASN A 135 8.38 -22.29 -11.11
N LEU A 136 8.34 -20.99 -10.82
CA LEU A 136 9.17 -20.32 -9.82
C LEU A 136 8.30 -19.86 -8.64
N PRO A 137 8.82 -19.82 -7.42
CA PRO A 137 8.08 -19.26 -6.30
C PRO A 137 7.63 -17.83 -6.58
N ILE A 138 6.38 -17.52 -6.21
CA ILE A 138 5.81 -16.18 -6.42
C ILE A 138 5.47 -15.55 -5.08
N ILE A 139 5.98 -14.33 -4.85
CA ILE A 139 5.62 -13.46 -3.72
C ILE A 139 4.67 -12.38 -4.27
N GLU A 140 3.45 -12.31 -3.77
CA GLU A 140 2.51 -11.24 -4.10
C GLU A 140 2.64 -10.12 -3.06
N ASP A 141 3.21 -8.97 -3.45
CA ASP A 141 3.23 -7.77 -2.61
C ASP A 141 1.92 -7.02 -2.82
N ALA A 142 0.99 -7.25 -1.92
CA ALA A 142 -0.34 -6.64 -1.91
C ALA A 142 -0.47 -5.65 -0.74
N ALA A 143 0.62 -4.93 -0.42
CA ALA A 143 0.64 -4.01 0.72
C ALA A 143 -0.47 -2.96 0.68
N TYR A 144 -0.95 -2.60 -0.49
CA TYR A 144 -2.07 -1.66 -0.69
C TYR A 144 -3.38 -2.36 -1.09
N SER A 145 -3.37 -3.66 -1.40
CA SER A 145 -4.41 -4.30 -2.20
C SER A 145 -5.21 -5.36 -1.41
N MET A 146 -5.28 -5.21 -0.08
CA MET A 146 -5.86 -6.22 0.83
C MET A 146 -7.28 -6.65 0.44
N TYR A 147 -8.08 -5.74 -0.09
CA TYR A 147 -9.49 -6.00 -0.39
C TYR A 147 -9.82 -5.86 -1.88
N SER A 148 -8.79 -5.75 -2.71
CA SER A 148 -8.96 -5.60 -4.16
C SER A 148 -9.15 -6.95 -4.86
N GLU A 149 -9.93 -6.92 -5.94
CA GLU A 149 -10.13 -8.08 -6.80
C GLU A 149 -10.32 -7.56 -8.24
N ASN A 150 -9.73 -8.26 -9.19
CA ASN A 150 -9.88 -7.91 -10.61
C ASN A 150 -9.90 -9.19 -11.44
N ASN A 151 -10.99 -9.41 -12.19
CA ASN A 151 -11.16 -10.57 -13.07
C ASN A 151 -10.90 -11.92 -12.37
N GLY A 152 -11.36 -12.04 -11.12
CA GLY A 152 -11.17 -13.26 -10.33
C GLY A 152 -9.73 -13.45 -9.82
N VAL A 153 -8.91 -12.39 -9.88
CA VAL A 153 -7.59 -12.38 -9.23
C VAL A 153 -7.72 -11.63 -7.91
N LEU A 154 -7.52 -12.36 -6.81
CA LEU A 154 -7.38 -11.77 -5.48
C LEU A 154 -5.93 -12.01 -5.05
N PRO A 155 -5.25 -10.99 -4.49
CA PRO A 155 -3.89 -11.21 -3.99
C PRO A 155 -3.87 -12.33 -2.95
N GLY A 156 -2.92 -13.24 -3.10
CA GLY A 156 -2.77 -14.38 -2.19
C GLY A 156 -3.40 -15.67 -2.67
N LEU A 157 -4.15 -15.65 -3.79
CA LEU A 157 -4.73 -16.89 -4.34
C LEU A 157 -3.83 -17.59 -5.37
N THR A 158 -2.81 -16.90 -5.86
CA THR A 158 -1.97 -17.42 -6.94
C THR A 158 -0.55 -17.72 -6.47
N GLY A 159 0.03 -16.79 -5.71
CA GLY A 159 1.42 -16.92 -5.26
C GLY A 159 1.60 -17.89 -4.10
N ASP A 160 2.86 -18.19 -3.82
CA ASP A 160 3.26 -19.03 -2.67
C ASP A 160 3.30 -18.21 -1.38
N TYR A 161 3.44 -16.89 -1.52
CA TYR A 161 3.43 -15.93 -0.41
C TYR A 161 2.59 -14.72 -0.81
N ALA A 162 1.82 -14.18 0.15
CA ALA A 162 1.10 -12.93 -0.03
C ALA A 162 1.35 -12.01 1.16
N ILE A 163 1.67 -10.76 0.87
CA ILE A 163 2.09 -9.77 1.87
C ILE A 163 1.10 -8.61 1.89
N PHE A 164 0.60 -8.27 3.08
CA PHE A 164 -0.31 -7.13 3.25
C PHE A 164 0.20 -6.21 4.36
N SER A 165 -0.09 -4.91 4.22
CA SER A 165 0.25 -3.91 5.23
C SER A 165 -1.01 -3.49 5.98
N MET A 166 -1.05 -3.77 7.28
CA MET A 166 -2.16 -3.30 8.12
C MET A 166 -2.18 -1.77 8.20
N ALA A 167 -1.01 -1.16 8.32
CA ALA A 167 -0.89 0.30 8.47
C ALA A 167 -1.34 1.08 7.23
N LYS A 168 -1.36 0.46 6.04
CA LYS A 168 -1.84 1.12 4.82
C LYS A 168 -3.35 0.99 4.66
N MET A 169 -3.94 -0.04 5.25
CA MET A 169 -5.38 -0.31 5.14
C MET A 169 -6.16 0.22 6.34
N PHE A 170 -5.62 0.03 7.54
CA PHE A 170 -6.30 0.33 8.81
C PHE A 170 -5.61 1.50 9.52
N PRO A 171 -6.31 2.18 10.44
CA PRO A 171 -5.71 3.26 11.24
C PRO A 171 -4.77 2.68 12.31
N MET A 172 -3.65 2.12 11.87
CA MET A 172 -2.63 1.50 12.71
C MET A 172 -1.25 2.05 12.37
N GLN A 173 -0.38 2.14 13.37
CA GLN A 173 0.98 2.65 13.18
C GLN A 173 1.89 1.63 12.51
N ALA A 174 1.57 0.34 12.64
CA ALA A 174 2.43 -0.75 12.21
C ALA A 174 1.57 -2.00 11.98
N GLY A 175 2.21 -3.08 11.60
CA GLY A 175 1.57 -4.37 11.41
C GLY A 175 1.56 -4.81 9.95
N GLY A 176 1.82 -6.09 9.77
CA GLY A 176 1.76 -6.74 8.46
C GLY A 176 1.21 -8.15 8.58
N LEU A 177 0.73 -8.67 7.47
CA LEU A 177 0.28 -10.05 7.36
C LEU A 177 1.15 -10.73 6.29
N LEU A 178 1.59 -11.93 6.61
CA LEU A 178 2.22 -12.82 5.63
C LEU A 178 1.37 -14.09 5.56
N PHE A 179 0.86 -14.39 4.40
CA PHE A 179 0.29 -15.69 4.11
C PHE A 179 1.34 -16.50 3.35
N ALA A 180 1.58 -17.73 3.78
CA ALA A 180 2.55 -18.63 3.14
C ALA A 180 1.89 -19.98 2.90
N LYS A 181 2.12 -20.55 1.73
CA LYS A 181 1.48 -21.79 1.30
C LYS A 181 2.01 -22.99 2.11
N ASP A 182 1.06 -23.71 2.74
CA ASP A 182 1.31 -24.95 3.47
C ASP A 182 2.36 -24.86 4.60
N LYS A 183 2.63 -23.64 5.12
CA LYS A 183 3.62 -23.46 6.19
C LYS A 183 3.37 -22.20 7.03
N THR A 184 3.65 -22.31 8.31
CA THR A 184 3.62 -21.17 9.23
C THR A 184 5.04 -20.66 9.44
N LEU A 185 5.28 -19.38 9.16
CA LEU A 185 6.55 -18.71 9.42
C LEU A 185 6.40 -17.88 10.71
N VAL A 186 7.51 -17.60 11.37
CA VAL A 186 7.47 -16.86 12.65
C VAL A 186 8.47 -15.71 12.63
N GLN A 187 7.99 -14.53 12.96
CA GLN A 187 8.87 -13.39 13.22
C GLN A 187 9.35 -13.46 14.68
N GLN A 188 10.55 -13.97 14.88
CA GLN A 188 11.09 -14.30 16.20
C GLN A 188 11.27 -13.11 17.14
N ASP A 189 11.51 -11.91 16.60
CA ASP A 189 11.73 -10.68 17.35
C ASP A 189 10.44 -9.90 17.66
N LEU A 190 9.28 -10.45 17.32
CA LEU A 190 7.99 -9.81 17.63
C LEU A 190 7.44 -10.41 18.95
N SER A 191 7.23 -9.56 19.94
CA SER A 191 6.75 -10.02 21.25
C SER A 191 5.34 -10.60 21.19
N PRO A 192 4.98 -11.53 22.08
CA PRO A 192 3.61 -12.07 22.11
C PRO A 192 2.54 -10.98 22.29
N ASP A 193 2.82 -9.94 23.06
CA ASP A 193 1.88 -8.82 23.25
C ASP A 193 1.68 -8.05 21.92
N ALA A 194 2.75 -7.83 21.16
CA ALA A 194 2.64 -7.17 19.86
C ALA A 194 1.83 -8.02 18.89
N VAL A 195 2.06 -9.34 18.87
CA VAL A 195 1.27 -10.27 18.04
C VAL A 195 -0.20 -10.19 18.44
N SER A 196 -0.48 -10.24 19.75
CA SER A 196 -1.85 -10.14 20.28
C SER A 196 -2.51 -8.82 19.88
N TYR A 197 -1.78 -7.71 20.03
CA TYR A 197 -2.27 -6.37 19.68
C TYR A 197 -2.62 -6.31 18.17
N PHE A 198 -1.69 -6.71 17.30
CA PHE A 198 -1.92 -6.68 15.84
C PHE A 198 -3.09 -7.58 15.45
N LYS A 199 -3.17 -8.77 16.03
CA LYS A 199 -4.25 -9.74 15.75
C LYS A 199 -5.62 -9.18 16.15
N SER A 200 -5.72 -8.59 17.34
CA SER A 200 -6.98 -7.98 17.82
C SER A 200 -7.43 -6.83 16.94
N CYS A 201 -6.50 -5.92 16.61
CA CYS A 201 -6.81 -4.78 15.73
C CYS A 201 -7.19 -5.26 14.33
N TYR A 202 -6.46 -6.24 13.77
CA TYR A 202 -6.77 -6.80 12.46
C TYR A 202 -8.18 -7.38 12.44
N LYS A 203 -8.51 -8.25 13.41
CA LYS A 203 -9.85 -8.86 13.48
C LYS A 203 -10.94 -7.79 13.57
N PHE A 204 -10.72 -6.79 14.43
CA PHE A 204 -11.68 -5.69 14.61
C PHE A 204 -11.92 -4.94 13.29
N TYR A 205 -10.85 -4.45 12.65
CA TYR A 205 -11.00 -3.64 11.44
C TYR A 205 -11.48 -4.46 10.26
N ASN A 206 -11.07 -5.73 10.15
CA ASN A 206 -11.50 -6.62 9.07
C ASN A 206 -13.03 -6.82 9.07
N LYS A 207 -13.66 -6.77 10.23
CA LYS A 207 -15.12 -6.81 10.35
C LYS A 207 -15.78 -5.67 9.56
N TYR A 208 -15.12 -4.52 9.47
CA TYR A 208 -15.61 -3.34 8.76
C TYR A 208 -15.04 -3.21 7.34
N ARG A 209 -14.47 -4.28 6.77
CA ARG A 209 -13.80 -4.24 5.46
C ARG A 209 -14.67 -3.68 4.33
N ARG A 210 -15.97 -4.02 4.31
CA ARG A 210 -16.89 -3.51 3.28
C ARG A 210 -17.06 -2.00 3.38
N HIS A 211 -17.17 -1.49 4.59
CA HIS A 211 -17.28 -0.05 4.83
C HIS A 211 -15.98 0.68 4.44
N ILE A 212 -14.83 0.11 4.83
CA ILE A 212 -13.51 0.66 4.48
C ILE A 212 -13.35 0.71 2.94
N SER A 213 -13.69 -0.39 2.26
CA SER A 213 -13.59 -0.47 0.79
C SER A 213 -14.50 0.56 0.12
N ALA A 214 -15.77 0.62 0.55
CA ALA A 214 -16.72 1.58 -0.02
C ALA A 214 -16.27 3.02 0.17
N ALA A 215 -15.75 3.37 1.35
CA ALA A 215 -15.28 4.72 1.63
C ALA A 215 -14.04 5.10 0.78
N ARG A 216 -13.14 4.13 0.50
CA ARG A 216 -11.99 4.37 -0.39
C ARG A 216 -12.42 4.57 -1.84
N ILE A 217 -13.38 3.78 -2.31
CA ILE A 217 -13.93 3.92 -3.66
C ILE A 217 -14.62 5.30 -3.80
N ASP A 218 -15.40 5.71 -2.79
CA ASP A 218 -16.06 7.01 -2.76
C ASP A 218 -15.03 8.16 -2.77
N ALA A 219 -13.97 8.06 -1.95
CA ALA A 219 -12.90 9.07 -1.94
C ALA A 219 -12.22 9.16 -3.32
N PHE A 220 -11.97 8.01 -3.96
CA PHE A 220 -11.36 7.99 -5.30
C PHE A 220 -12.28 8.67 -6.32
N ALA A 221 -13.58 8.40 -6.28
CA ALA A 221 -14.55 9.03 -7.21
C ALA A 221 -14.54 10.56 -7.04
N LYS A 222 -14.51 11.04 -5.80
CA LYS A 222 -14.42 12.48 -5.52
C LYS A 222 -13.13 13.11 -6.08
N TYR A 223 -12.01 12.38 -6.03
CA TYR A 223 -10.77 12.82 -6.66
C TYR A 223 -10.93 12.92 -8.18
N VAL A 224 -11.52 11.90 -8.80
CA VAL A 224 -11.72 11.88 -10.27
C VAL A 224 -12.52 13.11 -10.69
N ASP A 225 -13.61 13.40 -9.99
CA ASP A 225 -14.46 14.57 -10.29
C ASP A 225 -13.67 15.88 -10.13
N ALA A 226 -13.06 16.12 -8.96
CA ALA A 226 -12.38 17.37 -8.66
C ALA A 226 -11.15 17.60 -9.57
N PHE A 227 -10.38 16.55 -9.84
CA PHE A 227 -9.17 16.64 -10.66
C PHE A 227 -9.52 16.71 -12.15
N GLY A 228 -10.57 16.02 -12.59
CA GLY A 228 -11.08 16.11 -13.96
C GLY A 228 -11.54 17.54 -14.30
N ASP A 229 -12.22 18.20 -13.37
CA ASP A 229 -12.61 19.62 -13.52
C ASP A 229 -11.39 20.55 -13.65
N ALA A 230 -10.22 20.09 -13.28
CA ALA A 230 -8.95 20.85 -13.33
C ALA A 230 -8.00 20.34 -14.44
N ASP A 231 -8.51 19.50 -15.36
CA ASP A 231 -7.77 18.92 -16.49
C ASP A 231 -6.62 18.00 -16.06
N PHE A 232 -6.73 17.33 -14.89
CA PHE A 232 -5.78 16.30 -14.48
C PHE A 232 -6.40 14.92 -14.63
N GLU A 233 -5.78 14.08 -15.45
CA GLU A 233 -6.29 12.72 -15.72
C GLU A 233 -5.79 11.72 -14.67
N PRO A 234 -6.66 10.86 -14.14
CA PRO A 234 -6.21 9.80 -13.25
C PRO A 234 -5.33 8.79 -14.00
N ARG A 235 -4.20 8.40 -13.41
CA ARG A 235 -3.26 7.44 -14.01
C ARG A 235 -3.79 6.01 -13.98
N PHE A 236 -4.57 5.67 -12.96
CA PHE A 236 -5.24 4.38 -12.82
C PHE A 236 -6.74 4.60 -12.67
N ILE A 237 -7.53 3.72 -13.26
CA ILE A 237 -9.00 3.70 -13.11
C ILE A 237 -9.35 2.35 -12.48
N PRO A 238 -10.01 2.32 -11.32
CA PRO A 238 -10.41 1.04 -10.70
C PRO A 238 -11.34 0.26 -11.61
N PHE A 239 -11.11 -1.04 -11.68
CA PHE A 239 -11.94 -1.95 -12.46
C PHE A 239 -12.41 -3.11 -11.57
N GLY A 240 -13.66 -3.53 -11.78
CA GLY A 240 -14.22 -4.65 -11.01
C GLY A 240 -14.31 -4.33 -9.53
N GLY A 241 -13.69 -5.16 -8.72
CA GLY A 241 -13.65 -5.01 -7.26
C GLY A 241 -12.38 -4.37 -6.72
N GLU A 242 -11.66 -3.60 -7.52
CA GLU A 242 -10.43 -2.93 -7.05
C GLU A 242 -10.75 -1.82 -6.04
N VAL A 243 -9.96 -1.78 -4.96
CA VAL A 243 -10.10 -0.81 -3.87
C VAL A 243 -8.84 0.06 -3.86
N PRO A 244 -8.93 1.32 -4.33
CA PRO A 244 -7.75 2.17 -4.45
C PRO A 244 -7.05 2.42 -3.12
N GLY A 245 -5.72 2.33 -3.14
CA GLY A 245 -4.85 2.62 -1.99
C GLY A 245 -4.19 3.99 -2.07
N ALA A 246 -4.25 4.62 -3.24
CA ALA A 246 -3.80 5.99 -3.49
C ALA A 246 -4.55 6.55 -4.70
N PHE A 247 -4.65 7.85 -4.79
CA PHE A 247 -5.08 8.54 -6.02
C PHE A 247 -3.82 8.99 -6.76
N MET A 248 -3.77 8.73 -8.04
CA MET A 248 -2.61 9.07 -8.88
C MET A 248 -3.09 9.81 -10.12
N PHE A 249 -2.44 10.93 -10.44
CA PHE A 249 -2.78 11.71 -11.64
C PHE A 249 -1.54 11.96 -12.49
N SER A 250 -1.77 12.14 -13.78
CA SER A 250 -0.73 12.45 -14.76
C SER A 250 -0.52 13.97 -14.84
N ALA A 251 0.75 14.39 -14.92
CA ALA A 251 1.10 15.81 -15.07
C ALA A 251 2.37 15.92 -15.94
N PRO A 252 2.23 15.71 -17.26
CA PRO A 252 3.38 15.68 -18.17
C PRO A 252 4.16 16.98 -18.15
N GLY A 253 5.48 16.88 -18.02
CA GLY A 253 6.39 18.00 -18.05
C GLY A 253 6.46 18.84 -16.78
N ALA A 254 5.68 18.47 -15.74
CA ALA A 254 5.67 19.21 -14.47
C ALA A 254 6.91 18.88 -13.62
N ASP A 255 7.34 19.84 -12.79
CA ASP A 255 8.37 19.58 -11.78
C ASP A 255 7.76 18.80 -10.61
N LEU A 256 7.59 17.50 -10.78
CA LEU A 256 6.97 16.64 -9.77
C LEU A 256 7.87 16.47 -8.52
N GLY A 257 9.19 16.62 -8.68
CA GLY A 257 10.13 16.61 -7.56
C GLY A 257 9.92 17.80 -6.64
N GLY A 258 9.84 18.98 -7.24
CA GLY A 258 9.52 20.22 -6.51
C GLY A 258 8.13 20.17 -5.89
N LEU A 259 7.14 19.69 -6.64
CA LEU A 259 5.77 19.52 -6.14
C LEU A 259 5.75 18.65 -4.88
N LYS A 260 6.48 17.53 -4.89
CA LYS A 260 6.57 16.64 -3.73
C LYS A 260 7.07 17.40 -2.49
N VAL A 261 8.17 18.15 -2.63
CA VAL A 261 8.74 18.91 -1.51
C VAL A 261 7.73 19.96 -1.01
N PHE A 262 7.09 20.64 -1.93
CA PHE A 262 6.09 21.67 -1.62
C PHE A 262 4.89 21.09 -0.86
N MET A 263 4.30 20.00 -1.37
CA MET A 263 3.15 19.35 -0.74
C MET A 263 3.51 18.78 0.65
N GLN A 264 4.69 18.17 0.77
CA GLN A 264 5.17 17.67 2.06
C GLN A 264 5.39 18.79 3.07
N GLY A 265 5.83 19.97 2.61
CA GLY A 265 5.92 21.17 3.44
C GLY A 265 4.57 21.63 3.98
N HIS A 266 3.48 21.23 3.31
CA HIS A 266 2.10 21.52 3.72
C HIS A 266 1.45 20.36 4.47
N GLY A 267 2.25 19.35 4.88
CA GLY A 267 1.77 18.25 5.73
C GLY A 267 1.13 17.08 4.98
N ILE A 268 1.32 17.01 3.67
CA ILE A 268 0.67 15.95 2.84
C ILE A 268 1.72 14.90 2.45
N GLU A 269 1.52 13.66 2.89
CA GLU A 269 2.37 12.53 2.45
C GLU A 269 2.03 12.19 1.00
N CYS A 270 2.98 12.36 0.10
CA CYS A 270 2.80 12.19 -1.33
C CYS A 270 4.13 11.87 -1.99
N SER A 271 4.11 11.44 -3.24
CA SER A 271 5.36 11.27 -3.98
C SER A 271 5.13 11.17 -5.49
N VAL A 272 6.25 11.24 -6.21
CA VAL A 272 6.30 11.01 -7.64
C VAL A 272 6.19 9.50 -7.90
N PHE A 273 5.47 9.12 -8.93
CA PHE A 273 5.47 7.75 -9.45
C PHE A 273 6.62 7.66 -10.46
N TYR A 274 7.82 7.44 -9.93
CA TYR A 274 9.05 7.51 -10.72
C TYR A 274 9.01 6.58 -11.92
N GLY A 275 9.51 7.06 -13.05
CA GLY A 275 9.46 6.35 -14.33
C GLY A 275 8.34 6.85 -15.25
N GLU A 276 7.46 7.69 -14.71
CA GLU A 276 6.35 8.34 -15.45
C GLU A 276 6.15 9.75 -14.92
N ASP A 277 5.51 10.60 -15.71
CA ASP A 277 5.10 11.95 -15.28
C ASP A 277 3.78 11.86 -14.50
N ALA A 278 3.81 11.18 -13.36
CA ALA A 278 2.63 10.95 -12.53
C ALA A 278 2.94 11.15 -11.04
N PHE A 279 1.91 11.53 -10.28
CA PHE A 279 2.05 11.94 -8.87
C PHE A 279 0.92 11.31 -8.06
N TYR A 280 1.24 10.80 -6.86
CA TYR A 280 0.21 10.15 -6.04
C TYR A 280 -0.02 10.83 -4.71
N LEU A 281 -1.28 10.78 -4.28
CA LEU A 281 -1.84 11.41 -3.09
C LEU A 281 -2.51 10.36 -2.20
N PRO A 282 -2.70 10.65 -0.90
CA PRO A 282 -3.45 9.77 -0.01
C PRO A 282 -4.86 9.52 -0.53
N CYS A 283 -5.28 8.24 -0.54
CA CYS A 283 -6.67 7.89 -0.86
C CYS A 283 -7.09 6.78 0.12
N HIS A 284 -7.79 7.17 1.17
CA HIS A 284 -8.23 6.24 2.20
C HIS A 284 -9.56 6.70 2.81
N GLN A 285 -10.12 5.89 3.68
CA GLN A 285 -11.47 6.06 4.23
C GLN A 285 -11.69 7.36 5.01
N ASN A 286 -10.62 8.10 5.37
CA ASN A 286 -10.73 9.36 6.11
C ASN A 286 -10.51 10.60 5.21
N ILE A 287 -10.35 10.41 3.89
CA ILE A 287 -10.18 11.53 2.96
C ILE A 287 -11.55 12.16 2.68
N SER A 288 -11.66 13.45 2.93
CA SER A 288 -12.88 14.24 2.70
C SER A 288 -12.72 15.14 1.47
N THR A 289 -13.83 15.71 1.02
CA THR A 289 -13.83 16.71 -0.07
C THR A 289 -12.92 17.88 0.29
N GLN A 290 -12.92 18.34 1.55
CA GLN A 290 -12.05 19.44 1.99
C GLN A 290 -10.57 19.12 1.86
N HIS A 291 -10.18 17.87 2.12
CA HIS A 291 -8.79 17.44 1.87
C HIS A 291 -8.45 17.55 0.38
N ILE A 292 -9.35 17.07 -0.48
CA ILE A 292 -9.14 17.06 -1.94
C ILE A 292 -9.04 18.50 -2.47
N ASP A 293 -9.94 19.38 -2.03
CA ASP A 293 -9.93 20.81 -2.40
C ASP A 293 -8.61 21.48 -2.00
N TYR A 294 -8.14 21.19 -0.77
CA TYR A 294 -6.88 21.72 -0.27
C TYR A 294 -5.70 21.25 -1.14
N PHE A 295 -5.64 19.94 -1.43
CA PHE A 295 -4.57 19.36 -2.25
C PHE A 295 -4.56 19.99 -3.64
N LEU A 296 -5.73 20.08 -4.27
CA LEU A 296 -5.87 20.61 -5.63
C LEU A 296 -5.49 22.09 -5.68
N THR A 297 -5.86 22.86 -4.65
CA THR A 297 -5.48 24.29 -4.54
C THR A 297 -3.96 24.44 -4.51
N LEU A 298 -3.28 23.64 -3.70
CA LEU A 298 -1.80 23.68 -3.60
C LEU A 298 -1.15 23.27 -4.93
N ILE A 299 -1.66 22.20 -5.56
CA ILE A 299 -1.13 21.70 -6.83
C ILE A 299 -1.27 22.78 -7.91
N LYS A 300 -2.45 23.38 -8.04
CA LYS A 300 -2.70 24.45 -9.02
C LYS A 300 -1.77 25.66 -8.79
N ASP A 301 -1.52 26.02 -7.54
CA ASP A 301 -0.60 27.13 -7.25
C ASP A 301 0.84 26.79 -7.65
N PHE A 302 1.29 25.58 -7.33
CA PHE A 302 2.67 25.16 -7.63
C PHE A 302 2.92 25.04 -9.14
N LEU A 303 1.92 24.56 -9.89
CA LEU A 303 2.07 24.28 -11.32
C LEU A 303 1.78 25.49 -12.24
N LYS A 304 1.41 26.67 -11.70
CA LYS A 304 1.27 27.91 -12.47
C LYS A 304 2.62 28.39 -13.00
#